data_33f7787f5af5d414adaad029c0454329
#
_entry.id   33f7787f5af5d414adaad029c0454329
#
_cell.length_a   1.000
_cell.length_b   1.000
_cell.length_c   1.000
_cell.angle_alpha   90.00
_cell.angle_beta   90.00
_cell.angle_gamma   90.00
#
_symmetry.space_group_name_H-M   'P 1'
#
loop_
_entity.id
_entity.type
_entity.pdbx_description
1 polymer ?
#
loop_
_entity_poly.entity_id
_entity_poly.type
_entity_poly.pdbx_seq_one_letter_code
_entity_poly.pdbx_strand_id
1 'polypeptide(L)' 'MANLVEIKSFTHTVFKNEDISKHLTKKQKRQLNKIEYAINSGRLKDGKKPNRYYICNEDEPYSKEVYDTIIRGELLKN' A
#
# COMPACT_ATOMS: atom_id res chain seq x y z
N MET A 1 3.29 -21.79 10.68
CA MET A 1 3.07 -20.39 11.10
C MET A 1 3.24 -19.48 9.91
N ALA A 2 2.30 -18.58 9.68
CA ALA A 2 2.39 -17.66 8.56
C ALA A 2 3.60 -16.73 8.71
N ASN A 3 4.29 -16.48 7.59
CA ASN A 3 5.40 -15.53 7.54
C ASN A 3 4.83 -14.11 7.61
N LEU A 4 5.35 -13.25 8.49
CA LEU A 4 4.91 -11.86 8.61
C LEU A 4 5.06 -11.08 7.32
N VAL A 5 6.07 -11.40 6.53
CA VAL A 5 6.29 -10.79 5.20
C VAL A 5 5.14 -11.12 4.26
N GLU A 6 4.71 -12.38 4.23
CA GLU A 6 3.58 -12.80 3.40
C GLU A 6 2.30 -12.10 3.81
N ILE A 7 2.06 -11.97 5.13
CA ILE A 7 0.90 -11.25 5.66
C ILE A 7 0.93 -9.80 5.18
N LYS A 8 2.06 -9.12 5.28
CA LYS A 8 2.21 -7.73 4.82
C LYS A 8 2.08 -7.61 3.30
N SER A 9 2.60 -8.57 2.55
CA SER A 9 2.49 -8.56 1.08
C SER A 9 1.05 -8.65 0.59
N PHE A 10 0.18 -9.35 1.34
CA PHE A 10 -1.22 -9.55 0.94
C PHE A 10 -2.20 -8.55 1.55
N THR A 11 -1.75 -7.64 2.41
CA THR A 11 -2.64 -6.66 3.05
C THR A 11 -2.83 -5.39 2.24
N HIS A 12 -1.97 -5.13 1.28
CA HIS A 12 -1.97 -3.88 0.51
C HIS A 12 -1.75 -4.14 -0.97
N THR A 13 -2.40 -3.34 -1.78
CA THR A 13 -2.16 -3.30 -3.22
C THR A 13 -1.63 -1.92 -3.58
N VAL A 14 -0.48 -1.87 -4.26
CA VAL A 14 0.22 -0.62 -4.56
C VAL A 14 0.45 -0.51 -6.06
N PHE A 15 0.10 0.64 -6.64
CA PHE A 15 0.36 0.98 -8.03
C PHE A 15 1.14 2.28 -8.10
N LYS A 16 2.16 2.32 -8.97
CA LYS A 16 2.86 3.57 -9.26
C LYS A 16 1.98 4.50 -10.07
N ASN A 17 1.96 5.78 -9.72
CA ASN A 17 1.21 6.79 -10.47
C ASN A 17 1.67 6.88 -11.91
N GLU A 18 2.96 6.71 -12.18
CA GLU A 18 3.51 6.68 -13.53
C GLU A 18 2.88 5.56 -14.37
N ASP A 19 2.74 4.37 -13.80
CA ASP A 19 2.13 3.23 -14.48
C ASP A 19 0.64 3.46 -14.72
N ILE A 20 -0.05 4.07 -13.77
CA ILE A 20 -1.46 4.46 -13.91
C ILE A 20 -1.60 5.43 -15.10
N SER A 21 -0.77 6.46 -15.17
CA SER A 21 -0.80 7.43 -16.26
C SER A 21 -0.51 6.81 -17.62
N LYS A 22 0.44 5.87 -17.66
CA LYS A 22 0.95 5.30 -18.91
C LYS A 22 0.06 4.20 -19.46
N HIS A 23 -0.51 3.37 -18.62
CA HIS A 23 -1.17 2.12 -19.03
C HIS A 23 -2.69 2.13 -18.94
N LEU A 24 -3.29 3.07 -18.22
CA LEU A 24 -4.74 3.16 -18.11
C LEU A 24 -5.34 4.12 -19.14
N THR A 25 -6.52 3.78 -19.64
CA THR A 25 -7.32 4.69 -20.45
C THR A 25 -7.91 5.83 -19.58
N LYS A 26 -8.40 6.89 -20.21
CA LYS A 26 -9.08 7.98 -19.51
C LYS A 26 -10.28 7.46 -18.70
N LYS A 27 -11.04 6.52 -19.28
CA LYS A 27 -12.18 5.90 -18.62
C LYS A 27 -11.74 5.13 -17.37
N GLN A 28 -10.69 4.33 -17.49
CA GLN A 28 -10.15 3.55 -16.37
C GLN A 28 -9.62 4.45 -15.26
N LYS A 29 -8.95 5.55 -15.60
CA LYS A 29 -8.48 6.53 -14.60
C LYS A 29 -9.64 7.14 -13.82
N ARG A 30 -10.73 7.48 -14.50
CA ARG A 30 -11.93 7.98 -13.83
C ARG A 30 -12.56 6.94 -12.91
N GLN A 31 -12.59 5.67 -13.35
CA GLN A 31 -13.09 4.56 -12.54
C GLN A 31 -12.23 4.37 -11.28
N LEU A 32 -10.91 4.43 -11.44
CA LEU A 32 -9.98 4.31 -10.32
C LEU A 32 -10.19 5.43 -9.29
N ASN A 33 -10.37 6.66 -9.75
CA ASN A 33 -10.64 7.79 -8.86
C ASN A 33 -11.95 7.60 -8.07
N LYS A 34 -12.98 7.06 -8.72
CA LYS A 34 -14.25 6.75 -8.04
C LYS A 34 -14.09 5.67 -6.97
N ILE A 35 -13.32 4.65 -7.28
CA ILE A 35 -13.03 3.56 -6.35
C ILE A 35 -12.26 4.08 -5.13
N GLU A 36 -11.23 4.87 -5.37
CA GLU A 36 -10.43 5.49 -4.32
C GLU A 36 -11.29 6.38 -3.42
N TYR A 37 -12.14 7.20 -4.01
CA TYR A 37 -13.08 8.05 -3.27
C TYR A 37 -14.01 7.23 -2.39
N ALA A 38 -14.55 6.13 -2.92
CA ALA A 38 -15.47 5.26 -2.18
C ALA A 38 -14.78 4.62 -0.97
N ILE A 39 -13.54 4.15 -1.15
CA ILE A 39 -12.76 3.56 -0.07
C ILE A 39 -12.47 4.59 1.02
N ASN A 40 -12.00 5.78 0.63
CA ASN A 40 -11.68 6.84 1.59
C ASN A 40 -12.91 7.32 2.35
N SER A 41 -14.04 7.45 1.66
CA SER A 41 -15.32 7.85 2.28
C SER A 41 -15.78 6.80 3.29
N GLY A 42 -15.66 5.50 2.96
CA GLY A 42 -16.00 4.41 3.87
C GLY A 42 -15.13 4.42 5.12
N ARG A 43 -13.83 4.66 4.95
CA ARG A 43 -12.90 4.74 6.08
C ARG A 43 -13.25 5.91 7.02
N LEU A 44 -13.59 7.06 6.46
CA LEU A 44 -14.00 8.22 7.27
C LEU A 44 -15.28 7.93 8.07
N LYS A 45 -16.26 7.26 7.46
CA LYS A 45 -17.48 6.83 8.17
C LYS A 45 -17.18 5.88 9.33
N ASP A 46 -16.16 5.04 9.17
CA ASP A 46 -15.70 4.12 10.21
C ASP A 46 -14.83 4.80 11.28
N GLY A 47 -14.64 6.11 11.18
CA GLY A 47 -13.82 6.86 12.12
C GLY A 47 -12.32 6.69 11.94
N LYS A 48 -11.88 6.16 10.80
CA LYS A 48 -10.46 5.93 10.52
C LYS A 48 -9.84 7.17 9.88
N LYS A 49 -8.61 7.46 10.27
CA LYS A 49 -7.82 8.55 9.68
C LYS A 49 -7.30 8.14 8.31
N PRO A 50 -6.98 9.12 7.43
CA PRO A 50 -6.29 8.82 6.17
C PRO A 50 -4.97 8.09 6.44
N ASN A 51 -4.68 7.09 5.61
CA ASN A 51 -3.44 6.32 5.73
C ASN A 51 -2.27 7.06 5.08
N ARG A 52 -1.12 6.93 5.71
CA ARG A 52 0.16 7.30 5.10
C ARG A 52 1.07 6.10 5.18
N TYR A 53 1.76 5.81 4.08
CA TYR A 53 2.62 4.65 3.97
C TYR A 53 4.02 5.06 3.54
N TYR A 54 5.00 4.36 4.06
CA TYR A 54 6.34 4.37 3.51
C TYR A 54 6.47 3.20 2.55
N ILE A 55 6.87 3.48 1.32
CA ILE A 55 6.93 2.49 0.24
C ILE A 55 8.35 2.42 -0.30
N CYS A 56 8.82 1.19 -0.52
CA CYS A 56 10.14 0.93 -1.05
C CYS A 56 10.06 -0.23 -2.03
N ASN A 57 10.65 -0.06 -3.23
CA ASN A 57 10.80 -1.16 -4.18
C ASN A 57 11.88 -2.13 -3.68
N GLU A 58 11.67 -3.41 -3.91
CA GLU A 58 12.62 -4.45 -3.51
C GLU A 58 14.00 -4.31 -4.15
N ASP A 59 14.06 -3.73 -5.35
CA ASP A 59 15.31 -3.55 -6.09
C ASP A 59 16.13 -2.33 -5.67
N GLU A 60 15.64 -1.55 -4.71
CA GLU A 60 16.41 -0.42 -4.19
C GLU A 60 17.56 -0.91 -3.31
N PRO A 61 18.73 -0.21 -3.33
CA PRO A 61 19.89 -0.63 -2.54
C PRO A 61 19.65 -0.74 -1.04
N TYR A 62 18.69 0.03 -0.53
CA TYR A 62 18.35 0.09 0.90
C TYR A 62 17.16 -0.81 1.26
N SER A 63 16.63 -1.60 0.32
CA SER A 63 15.40 -2.37 0.55
C SER A 63 15.52 -3.37 1.69
N LYS A 64 16.69 -4.00 1.84
CA LYS A 64 16.94 -4.95 2.93
C LYS A 64 16.81 -4.29 4.30
N GLU A 65 17.33 -3.09 4.45
CA GLU A 65 17.25 -2.35 5.71
C GLU A 65 15.80 -2.00 6.04
N VAL A 66 15.03 -1.56 5.03
CA VAL A 66 13.59 -1.25 5.18
C VAL A 66 12.84 -2.50 5.59
N TYR A 67 13.06 -3.62 4.91
CA TYR A 67 12.45 -4.90 5.20
C TYR A 67 12.74 -5.34 6.64
N ASP A 68 14.01 -5.32 7.04
CA ASP A 68 14.42 -5.73 8.38
C ASP A 68 13.78 -4.85 9.46
N THR A 69 13.65 -3.55 9.18
CA THR A 69 13.03 -2.61 10.10
C THR A 69 11.53 -2.90 10.28
N ILE A 70 10.82 -3.20 9.19
CA ILE A 70 9.40 -3.55 9.22
C ILE A 70 9.19 -4.83 10.02
N ILE A 71 9.97 -5.88 9.75
CA ILE A 71 9.87 -7.16 10.46
C ILE A 71 10.12 -6.98 11.94
N ARG A 72 11.15 -6.23 12.29
CA ARG A 72 11.48 -5.95 13.70
C ARG A 72 10.33 -5.21 14.39
N GLY A 73 9.76 -4.20 13.72
CA GLY A 73 8.63 -3.44 14.24
C GLY A 73 7.40 -4.30 14.47
N GLU A 74 7.09 -5.21 13.54
CA GLU A 74 5.95 -6.12 13.67
C GLU A 74 6.13 -7.10 14.82
N LEU A 75 7.35 -7.60 15.03
CA LEU A 75 7.65 -8.49 16.16
C LEU A 75 7.50 -7.77 17.50
N LEU A 76 7.84 -6.49 17.57
CA LEU A 76 7.73 -5.69 18.79
C LEU A 76 6.29 -5.32 19.16
N LYS A 77 5.37 -5.37 18.22
CA LYS A 77 3.94 -5.10 18.48
C LYS A 77 3.24 -6.20 19.26
N ASN A 78 3.80 -7.37 19.31
CA ASN A 78 3.18 -8.53 19.99
C ASN A 78 3.50 -8.52 21.50
#